data_c290a2d361d859d94732d7f40fd3c954
#
_entry.id   c290a2d361d859d94732d7f40fd3c954
#
_cell.length_a   1.000
_cell.length_b   1.000
_cell.length_c   1.000
_cell.angle_alpha   90.00
_cell.angle_beta   90.00
_cell.angle_gamma   90.00
#
_symmetry.space_group_name_H-M   'P 1'
#
loop_
_entity.id
_entity.type
_entity.pdbx_description
1 polymer ?
#
loop_
_entity_poly.entity_id
_entity_poly.type
_entity_poly.pdbx_seq_one_letter_code
_entity_poly.pdbx_strand_id
1 'polypeptide(L)'
;KKMSAEGSYKVAIQEYVEAILYYNFVKSGKLVDLKVAADHFVLGLADLPGELVRKAVFLAGKGHVDKVNKIKDEVDMIYGELLKFDFRNNDIRRKVDAVKYDLRKLEDLVLDLKLKKR
;
A
#
# COMPACT_ATOMS: atom_id res chain seq x y z
N LYS A 1 21.91 -8.11 -6.75
CA LYS A 1 21.55 -6.72 -6.53
C LYS A 1 20.35 -6.64 -5.57
N LYS A 2 20.60 -6.10 -4.40
CA LYS A 2 19.53 -5.92 -3.43
C LYS A 2 18.67 -4.71 -3.81
N MET A 3 17.39 -4.93 -3.96
CA MET A 3 16.44 -3.86 -4.15
C MET A 3 16.04 -3.29 -2.79
N SER A 4 15.82 -1.98 -2.73
CA SER A 4 15.25 -1.37 -1.54
C SER A 4 13.84 -1.90 -1.32
N ALA A 5 13.30 -1.78 -0.11
CA ALA A 5 11.92 -2.16 0.17
C ALA A 5 10.95 -1.45 -0.77
N GLU A 6 11.17 -0.17 -1.03
CA GLU A 6 10.37 0.62 -1.96
C GLU A 6 10.44 0.06 -3.38
N GLY A 7 11.65 -0.26 -3.86
CA GLY A 7 11.83 -0.85 -5.18
C GLY A 7 11.16 -2.20 -5.31
N SER A 8 11.23 -3.02 -4.26
CA SER A 8 10.58 -4.34 -4.24
C SER A 8 9.06 -4.22 -4.34
N TYR A 9 8.46 -3.30 -3.61
CA TYR A 9 7.01 -3.06 -3.67
C TYR A 9 6.59 -2.58 -5.04
N LYS A 10 7.32 -1.64 -5.61
CA LYS A 10 7.01 -1.07 -6.91
C LYS A 10 7.02 -2.13 -8.00
N VAL A 11 8.04 -2.97 -8.01
CA VAL A 11 8.17 -4.07 -8.97
C VAL A 11 7.04 -5.09 -8.77
N ALA A 12 6.74 -5.44 -7.52
CA ALA A 12 5.69 -6.41 -7.21
C ALA A 12 4.32 -5.91 -7.68
N ILE A 13 4.02 -4.62 -7.49
CA ILE A 13 2.76 -4.03 -7.95
C ILE A 13 2.70 -4.08 -9.48
N GLN A 14 3.76 -3.69 -10.17
CA GLN A 14 3.81 -3.70 -11.63
C GLN A 14 3.66 -5.11 -12.17
N GLU A 15 4.39 -6.07 -11.61
CA GLU A 15 4.31 -7.47 -12.04
C GLU A 15 2.93 -8.06 -11.82
N TYR A 16 2.29 -7.73 -10.70
CA TYR A 16 0.95 -8.20 -10.41
C TYR A 16 -0.06 -7.67 -11.43
N VAL A 17 0.00 -6.37 -11.71
CA VAL A 17 -0.88 -5.75 -12.70
C VAL A 17 -0.66 -6.38 -14.07
N GLU A 18 0.59 -6.54 -14.50
CA GLU A 18 0.91 -7.16 -15.78
C GLU A 18 0.40 -8.61 -15.85
N ALA A 19 0.55 -9.37 -14.77
CA ALA A 19 0.07 -10.75 -14.72
C ALA A 19 -1.46 -10.83 -14.84
N ILE A 20 -2.17 -9.92 -14.18
CA ILE A 20 -3.63 -9.86 -14.27
C ILE A 20 -4.05 -9.47 -15.68
N LEU A 21 -3.37 -8.52 -16.30
CA LEU A 21 -3.63 -8.09 -17.67
C LEU A 21 -3.48 -9.26 -18.64
N TYR A 22 -2.38 -9.97 -18.52
CA TYR A 22 -2.09 -11.12 -19.36
C TYR A 22 -3.13 -12.22 -19.17
N TYR A 23 -3.43 -12.56 -17.92
CA TYR A 23 -4.39 -13.61 -17.60
C TYR A 23 -5.76 -13.32 -18.20
N ASN A 24 -6.25 -12.09 -18.02
CA ASN A 24 -7.56 -11.71 -18.55
C ASN A 24 -7.59 -11.69 -20.07
N PHE A 25 -6.49 -11.28 -20.70
CA PHE A 25 -6.37 -11.32 -22.16
C PHE A 25 -6.46 -12.75 -22.70
N VAL A 26 -5.72 -13.66 -22.09
CA VAL A 26 -5.70 -15.07 -22.51
C VAL A 26 -7.07 -15.71 -22.30
N LYS A 27 -7.72 -15.42 -21.18
CA LYS A 27 -8.99 -16.04 -20.82
C LYS A 27 -10.16 -15.51 -21.67
N SER A 28 -10.23 -14.22 -21.90
CA SER A 28 -11.37 -13.59 -22.56
C SER A 28 -11.10 -13.16 -24.01
N GLY A 29 -9.85 -13.12 -24.42
CA GLY A 29 -9.45 -12.57 -25.71
C GLY A 29 -9.65 -11.07 -25.81
N LYS A 30 -9.97 -10.40 -24.71
CA LYS A 30 -10.27 -8.98 -24.68
C LYS A 30 -9.49 -8.29 -23.56
N LEU A 31 -8.99 -7.11 -23.83
CA LEU A 31 -8.36 -6.26 -22.82
C LEU A 31 -9.35 -5.50 -21.93
N VAL A 32 -10.64 -5.69 -22.18
CA VAL A 32 -11.72 -4.92 -21.55
C VAL A 32 -11.80 -5.13 -20.03
N ASP A 33 -11.42 -6.32 -19.55
CA ASP A 33 -11.50 -6.66 -18.13
C ASP A 33 -10.34 -6.11 -17.30
N LEU A 34 -9.41 -5.40 -17.93
CA LEU A 34 -8.27 -4.78 -17.28
C LEU A 34 -8.67 -3.87 -16.14
N LYS A 35 -9.70 -3.06 -16.37
CA LYS A 35 -10.15 -2.09 -15.39
C LYS A 35 -10.72 -2.77 -14.14
N VAL A 36 -11.52 -3.82 -14.33
CA VAL A 36 -12.11 -4.57 -13.23
C VAL A 36 -11.02 -5.28 -12.43
N ALA A 37 -10.06 -5.91 -13.11
CA ALA A 37 -8.94 -6.58 -12.45
C ALA A 37 -8.07 -5.57 -11.67
N ALA A 38 -7.83 -4.39 -12.26
CA ALA A 38 -7.08 -3.33 -11.60
C ALA A 38 -7.83 -2.81 -10.36
N ASP A 39 -9.15 -2.65 -10.46
CA ASP A 39 -9.98 -2.21 -9.34
C ASP A 39 -9.92 -3.21 -8.18
N HIS A 40 -10.01 -4.51 -8.46
CA HIS A 40 -9.88 -5.55 -7.44
C HIS A 40 -8.51 -5.54 -6.78
N PHE A 41 -7.47 -5.36 -7.57
CA PHE A 41 -6.11 -5.27 -7.04
C PHE A 41 -5.96 -4.07 -6.13
N VAL A 42 -6.47 -2.92 -6.55
CA VAL A 42 -6.40 -1.68 -5.77
C VAL A 42 -7.15 -1.83 -4.44
N LEU A 43 -8.32 -2.47 -4.45
CA LEU A 43 -9.08 -2.71 -3.23
C LEU A 43 -8.29 -3.55 -2.23
N GLY A 44 -7.65 -4.64 -2.71
CA GLY A 44 -6.81 -5.48 -1.87
C GLY A 44 -5.60 -4.74 -1.34
N LEU A 45 -4.94 -3.97 -2.21
CA LEU A 45 -3.77 -3.19 -1.82
C LEU A 45 -4.13 -2.10 -0.82
N ALA A 46 -5.31 -1.49 -0.95
CA ALA A 46 -5.75 -0.43 -0.05
C ALA A 46 -6.13 -0.94 1.35
N ASP A 47 -6.40 -2.24 1.50
CA ASP A 47 -6.68 -2.85 2.80
C ASP A 47 -5.41 -3.15 3.59
N LEU A 48 -4.28 -3.33 2.91
CA LEU A 48 -3.01 -3.68 3.55
C LEU A 48 -2.51 -2.63 4.55
N PRO A 49 -2.60 -1.31 4.29
CA PRO A 49 -2.14 -0.30 5.26
C PRO A 49 -2.79 -0.42 6.62
N GLY A 50 -4.08 -0.75 6.69
CA GLY A 50 -4.77 -0.93 7.97
C GLY A 50 -4.15 -2.04 8.82
N GLU A 51 -3.78 -3.15 8.19
CA GLU A 51 -3.10 -4.25 8.87
C GLU A 51 -1.69 -3.83 9.30
N LEU A 52 -0.99 -3.08 8.45
CA LEU A 52 0.35 -2.59 8.76
C LEU A 52 0.33 -1.60 9.93
N VAL A 53 -0.70 -0.75 10.02
CA VAL A 53 -0.87 0.15 11.18
C VAL A 53 -1.01 -0.64 12.47
N ARG A 54 -1.83 -1.68 12.48
CA ARG A 54 -1.99 -2.53 13.67
C ARG A 54 -0.67 -3.16 14.09
N LYS A 55 0.08 -3.67 13.13
CA LYS A 55 1.40 -4.24 13.40
C LYS A 55 2.36 -3.18 13.94
N ALA A 56 2.33 -1.98 13.38
CA ALA A 56 3.18 -0.89 13.83
C ALA A 56 2.89 -0.48 15.27
N VAL A 57 1.60 -0.39 15.64
CA VAL A 57 1.21 -0.08 17.02
C VAL A 57 1.75 -1.13 17.99
N PHE A 58 1.63 -2.40 17.63
CA PHE A 58 2.16 -3.50 18.43
C PHE A 58 3.68 -3.41 18.60
N LEU A 59 4.40 -3.15 17.50
CA LEU A 59 5.86 -3.01 17.53
C LEU A 59 6.30 -1.78 18.32
N ALA A 60 5.54 -0.69 18.23
CA ALA A 60 5.80 0.52 19.00
C ALA A 60 5.71 0.26 20.50
N GLY A 61 4.71 -0.51 20.91
CA GLY A 61 4.57 -0.92 22.31
C GLY A 61 5.75 -1.71 22.85
N LYS A 62 6.48 -2.39 21.95
CA LYS A 62 7.68 -3.14 22.29
C LYS A 62 8.98 -2.34 22.10
N GLY A 63 8.89 -1.09 21.66
CA GLY A 63 10.06 -0.24 21.48
C GLY A 63 10.82 -0.45 20.18
N HIS A 64 10.24 -1.15 19.20
CA HIS A 64 10.90 -1.40 17.92
C HIS A 64 10.73 -0.23 16.94
N VAL A 65 11.40 0.87 17.22
CA VAL A 65 11.27 2.13 16.47
C VAL A 65 11.63 1.97 14.99
N ASP A 66 12.72 1.26 14.70
CA ASP A 66 13.18 1.06 13.33
C ASP A 66 12.17 0.30 12.48
N LYS A 67 11.52 -0.69 13.08
CA LYS A 67 10.50 -1.48 12.39
C LYS A 67 9.24 -0.66 12.12
N VAL A 68 8.88 0.22 13.05
CA VAL A 68 7.74 1.13 12.88
C VAL A 68 8.03 2.12 11.75
N ASN A 69 9.24 2.69 11.69
CA ASN A 69 9.68 3.57 10.61
C ASN A 69 9.59 2.87 9.25
N LYS A 70 10.03 1.62 9.20
CA LYS A 70 10.00 0.84 7.97
C LYS A 70 8.56 0.63 7.48
N ILE A 71 7.65 0.33 8.39
CA ILE A 71 6.23 0.17 8.06
C ILE A 71 5.67 1.51 7.53
N LYS A 72 6.01 2.62 8.16
CA LYS A 72 5.59 3.94 7.69
C LYS A 72 6.04 4.18 6.25
N ASP A 73 7.29 3.86 5.94
CA ASP A 73 7.82 4.04 4.59
C ASP A 73 7.12 3.14 3.58
N GLU A 74 6.79 1.90 3.98
CA GLU A 74 6.05 0.97 3.12
C GLU A 74 4.64 1.51 2.81
N VAL A 75 3.93 2.02 3.80
CA VAL A 75 2.59 2.58 3.62
C VAL A 75 2.64 3.84 2.75
N ASP A 76 3.65 4.69 2.97
CA ASP A 76 3.86 5.88 2.15
C ASP A 76 4.03 5.52 0.67
N MET A 77 4.80 4.49 0.41
CA MET A 77 5.03 4.03 -0.96
C MET A 77 3.76 3.42 -1.57
N ILE A 78 3.01 2.64 -0.80
CA ILE A 78 1.74 2.07 -1.27
C ILE A 78 0.78 3.20 -1.65
N TYR A 79 0.67 4.22 -0.80
CA TYR A 79 -0.19 5.36 -1.07
C TYR A 79 0.23 6.09 -2.35
N GLY A 80 1.53 6.33 -2.51
CA GLY A 80 2.07 6.96 -3.72
C GLY A 80 1.73 6.18 -4.99
N GLU A 81 1.81 4.85 -4.95
CA GLU A 81 1.44 4.02 -6.09
C GLU A 81 -0.07 4.05 -6.35
N LEU A 82 -0.89 4.03 -5.30
CA LEU A 82 -2.35 4.11 -5.44
C LEU A 82 -2.79 5.43 -6.09
N LEU A 83 -2.10 6.52 -5.79
CA LEU A 83 -2.43 7.83 -6.36
C LEU A 83 -2.19 7.92 -7.88
N LYS A 84 -1.44 6.98 -8.45
CA LYS A 84 -1.19 6.95 -9.89
C LYS A 84 -2.38 6.41 -10.69
N PHE A 85 -3.32 5.75 -10.03
CA PHE A 85 -4.51 5.22 -10.70
C PHE A 85 -5.61 6.26 -10.74
N ASP A 86 -6.35 6.25 -11.85
CA ASP A 86 -7.52 7.12 -12.00
C ASP A 86 -8.76 6.36 -11.55
N PHE A 87 -9.30 6.74 -10.40
CA PHE A 87 -10.45 6.06 -9.81
C PHE A 87 -11.73 6.84 -10.09
N ARG A 88 -12.61 6.25 -10.89
CA ARG A 88 -13.96 6.79 -11.13
C ARG A 88 -14.96 6.23 -10.14
N ASN A 89 -14.63 5.09 -9.51
CA ASN A 89 -15.49 4.46 -8.52
C ASN A 89 -15.30 5.13 -7.17
N ASN A 90 -16.40 5.63 -6.60
CA ASN A 90 -16.35 6.34 -5.32
C ASN A 90 -15.93 5.46 -4.15
N ASP A 91 -16.29 4.17 -4.17
CA ASP A 91 -15.91 3.25 -3.08
C ASP A 91 -14.41 3.00 -3.05
N ILE A 92 -13.81 2.86 -4.23
CA ILE A 92 -12.36 2.72 -4.36
C ILE A 92 -11.67 3.99 -3.89
N ARG A 93 -12.18 5.14 -4.32
CA ARG A 93 -11.64 6.44 -3.91
C ARG A 93 -11.65 6.61 -2.40
N ARG A 94 -12.75 6.22 -1.74
CA ARG A 94 -12.84 6.27 -0.27
C ARG A 94 -11.80 5.37 0.40
N LYS A 95 -11.57 4.17 -0.14
CA LYS A 95 -10.56 3.25 0.40
C LYS A 95 -9.15 3.81 0.23
N VAL A 96 -8.86 4.41 -0.92
CA VAL A 96 -7.57 5.05 -1.15
C VAL A 96 -7.39 6.24 -0.21
N ASP A 97 -8.44 7.04 0.00
CA ASP A 97 -8.40 8.16 0.93
C ASP A 97 -8.15 7.67 2.37
N ALA A 98 -8.68 6.51 2.74
CA ALA A 98 -8.45 5.92 4.05
C ALA A 98 -6.96 5.60 4.28
N VAL A 99 -6.22 5.23 3.23
CA VAL A 99 -4.77 4.98 3.32
C VAL A 99 -4.04 6.25 3.76
N LYS A 100 -4.49 7.41 3.32
CA LYS A 100 -3.93 8.70 3.75
C LYS A 100 -4.01 8.86 5.27
N TYR A 101 -5.13 8.48 5.87
CA TYR A 101 -5.29 8.54 7.32
C TYR A 101 -4.42 7.51 8.03
N ASP A 102 -4.28 6.32 7.47
CA ASP A 102 -3.38 5.29 8.01
C ASP A 102 -1.92 5.80 8.01
N LEU A 103 -1.50 6.43 6.92
CA LEU A 103 -0.17 7.01 6.82
C LEU A 103 0.04 8.09 7.88
N ARG A 104 -0.96 8.95 8.08
CA ARG A 104 -0.89 10.00 9.10
C ARG A 104 -0.76 9.42 10.51
N LYS A 105 -1.48 8.35 10.82
CA LYS A 105 -1.35 7.66 12.10
C LYS A 105 0.07 7.14 12.31
N LEU A 106 0.68 6.60 11.26
CA LEU A 106 2.06 6.09 11.33
C LEU A 106 3.05 7.23 11.52
N GLU A 107 2.86 8.35 10.84
CA GLU A 107 3.71 9.53 11.01
C GLU A 107 3.65 10.05 12.44
N ASP A 108 2.44 10.13 13.01
CA ASP A 108 2.24 10.55 14.38
C ASP A 108 2.89 9.57 15.36
N LEU A 109 2.75 8.27 15.11
CA LEU A 109 3.34 7.24 15.95
C LEU A 109 4.87 7.31 15.95
N VAL A 110 5.48 7.51 14.78
CA VAL A 110 6.93 7.68 14.66
C VAL A 110 7.40 8.92 15.40
N LEU A 111 6.67 10.02 15.29
CA LEU A 111 7.00 11.25 16.00
C LEU A 111 6.93 11.05 17.52
N ASP A 112 5.89 10.41 18.01
CA ASP A 112 5.74 10.13 19.44
C ASP A 112 6.90 9.28 19.96
N LEU A 113 7.31 8.27 19.21
CA LEU A 113 8.42 7.42 19.59
C LEU A 113 9.74 8.19 19.65
N LYS A 114 9.96 9.11 18.71
CA LYS A 114 11.15 9.98 18.71
C LYS A 114 11.17 10.90 19.92
N LEU A 115 10.02 11.45 20.29
CA LEU A 115 9.93 12.33 21.45
C LEU A 115 10.15 11.60 22.76
N LYS A 116 9.71 10.36 22.88
CA LYS A 116 9.88 9.54 24.08
C LYS A 116 11.32 9.09 24.30
N LYS A 117 12.14 9.09 23.25
CA LYS A 117 13.55 8.69 23.35
C LYS A 117 14.44 9.78 23.98
N ARG A 118 13.93 10.93 24.21
CA ARG A 118 14.70 12.00 24.86
C ARG A 118 14.72 11.81 26.40
#